data_e007a761cd40a96a53f1f93063d7c191
#
_entry.id   e007a761cd40a96a53f1f93063d7c191
#
_cell.length_a   1.000
_cell.length_b   1.000
_cell.length_c   1.000
_cell.angle_alpha   90.00
_cell.angle_beta   90.00
_cell.angle_gamma   90.00
#
_symmetry.space_group_name_H-M   'P 1'
#
loop_
_entity.id
_entity.type
_entity.pdbx_description
1 polymer ?
#
loop_
_entity_poly.entity_id
_entity_poly.type
_entity_poly.pdbx_seq_one_letter_code
_entity_poly.pdbx_strand_id
1 'polypeptide(L)'
;MNDIFEHKERIVYKRTFLQQVDVRFEYPILAKDELTHELVESVGEFFRNHFQLEQNDIPLSEKEIFLKDDEQQLAFSFTPVASMLSVGYKNYNTFYDSVLSNLYPLKEYVFKVLGKSDAKTCLRKVNIFSTDYHSELAQEKLERLFLQNVFSSAFLNAEESKSRVIRDGEDTELSIRSFKIDDFNLEIRTYFLHRESGFTSLFLDSIVSFDADSSSVEEMLTKANSLLYDSYHWAVSEGIIDIMNKDAEV
;
A
#
# COMPACT_ATOMS: atom_id res chain seq x y z
N MET A 1 -11.89 -9.54 -23.88
CA MET A 1 -11.23 -9.23 -22.61
C MET A 1 -12.08 -9.88 -21.52
N ASN A 2 -11.57 -10.85 -20.78
CA ASN A 2 -12.30 -11.34 -19.61
C ASN A 2 -12.01 -10.32 -18.51
N ASP A 3 -12.93 -9.42 -18.25
CA ASP A 3 -12.85 -8.51 -17.11
C ASP A 3 -13.00 -9.35 -15.84
N ILE A 4 -11.87 -9.74 -15.26
CA ILE A 4 -11.84 -10.50 -13.99
C ILE A 4 -12.49 -9.66 -12.89
N PHE A 5 -12.31 -8.34 -12.96
CA PHE A 5 -12.90 -7.39 -12.03
C PHE A 5 -13.98 -6.57 -12.75
N GLU A 6 -15.20 -6.68 -12.27
CA GLU A 6 -16.30 -5.85 -12.74
C GLU A 6 -16.08 -4.41 -12.27
N HIS A 7 -16.13 -3.45 -13.20
CA HIS A 7 -16.04 -2.03 -12.82
C HIS A 7 -17.22 -1.65 -11.92
N LYS A 8 -16.89 -1.10 -10.76
CA LYS A 8 -17.86 -0.63 -9.77
C LYS A 8 -17.89 0.90 -9.73
N GLU A 9 -19.11 1.47 -9.73
CA GLU A 9 -19.25 2.88 -9.40
C GLU A 9 -18.69 3.15 -8.00
N ARG A 10 -17.98 4.26 -7.84
CA ARG A 10 -17.38 4.62 -6.55
C ARG A 10 -18.47 4.99 -5.55
N ILE A 11 -18.49 4.28 -4.45
CA ILE A 11 -19.40 4.50 -3.32
C ILE A 11 -18.59 5.09 -2.16
N VAL A 12 -19.15 6.10 -1.50
CA VAL A 12 -18.62 6.62 -0.24
C VAL A 12 -19.13 5.76 0.89
N TYR A 13 -18.24 4.98 1.49
CA TYR A 13 -18.57 4.14 2.64
C TYR A 13 -18.51 4.94 3.94
N LYS A 14 -19.37 4.60 4.90
CA LYS A 14 -19.38 5.21 6.24
C LYS A 14 -18.19 4.75 7.10
N ARG A 15 -17.66 3.57 6.79
CA ARG A 15 -16.50 2.96 7.45
C ARG A 15 -15.53 2.42 6.40
N THR A 16 -14.28 2.26 6.78
CA THR A 16 -13.27 1.67 5.91
C THR A 16 -12.33 0.79 6.71
N PHE A 17 -11.75 -0.19 6.03
CA PHE A 17 -10.64 -0.99 6.52
C PHE A 17 -9.30 -0.50 5.94
N LEU A 18 -9.34 0.45 5.00
CA LEU A 18 -8.15 1.07 4.44
C LEU A 18 -7.42 1.88 5.50
N GLN A 19 -6.13 1.60 5.69
CA GLN A 19 -5.27 2.26 6.66
C GLN A 19 -4.25 3.17 5.98
N GLN A 20 -3.75 2.76 4.81
CA GLN A 20 -2.62 3.42 4.18
C GLN A 20 -2.68 3.30 2.66
N VAL A 21 -2.21 4.35 1.99
CA VAL A 21 -1.99 4.40 0.53
C VAL A 21 -0.55 4.82 0.28
N ASP A 22 0.20 4.03 -0.49
CA ASP A 22 1.59 4.30 -0.85
C ASP A 22 1.73 4.49 -2.35
N VAL A 23 2.52 5.48 -2.75
CA VAL A 23 3.08 5.58 -4.10
C VAL A 23 4.58 5.37 -4.01
N ARG A 24 5.10 4.39 -4.74
CA ARG A 24 6.51 4.04 -4.76
C ARG A 24 7.04 4.06 -6.18
N PHE A 25 8.20 4.68 -6.35
CA PHE A 25 9.01 4.61 -7.55
C PHE A 25 10.19 3.68 -7.28
N GLU A 26 10.26 2.56 -7.98
CA GLU A 26 11.35 1.59 -7.94
C GLU A 26 12.28 1.82 -9.13
N TYR A 27 13.57 1.86 -8.89
CA TYR A 27 14.59 2.07 -9.90
C TYR A 27 15.77 1.13 -9.70
N PRO A 28 16.61 0.93 -10.73
CA PRO A 28 17.83 0.16 -10.57
C PRO A 28 18.66 0.71 -9.41
N ILE A 29 19.31 -0.19 -8.68
CA ILE A 29 20.11 0.18 -7.50
C ILE A 29 21.09 1.30 -7.85
N LEU A 30 21.07 2.37 -7.06
CA LEU A 30 22.02 3.46 -7.19
C LEU A 30 23.43 2.92 -6.91
N ALA A 31 24.39 3.26 -7.79
CA ALA A 31 25.76 2.86 -7.60
C ALA A 31 26.36 3.54 -6.34
N LYS A 32 27.41 2.96 -5.78
CA LYS A 32 28.04 3.48 -4.55
C LYS A 32 28.57 4.90 -4.69
N ASP A 33 29.00 5.28 -5.87
CA ASP A 33 29.47 6.61 -6.23
C ASP A 33 28.32 7.60 -6.48
N GLU A 34 27.12 7.13 -6.80
CA GLU A 34 25.89 7.94 -6.85
C GLU A 34 25.33 8.23 -5.44
N LEU A 35 25.53 7.30 -4.49
CA LEU A 35 25.04 7.41 -3.11
C LEU A 35 26.06 8.17 -2.23
N THR A 36 26.24 9.44 -2.53
CA THR A 36 27.08 10.31 -1.71
C THR A 36 26.30 10.83 -0.48
N HIS A 37 27.03 11.21 0.56
CA HIS A 37 26.42 11.87 1.72
C HIS A 37 25.68 13.16 1.30
N GLU A 38 26.24 13.90 0.37
CA GLU A 38 25.65 15.13 -0.19
C GLU A 38 24.31 14.85 -0.91
N LEU A 39 24.19 13.71 -1.64
CA LEU A 39 22.92 13.31 -2.26
C LEU A 39 21.88 13.04 -1.17
N VAL A 40 22.22 12.24 -0.17
CA VAL A 40 21.29 11.86 0.91
C VAL A 40 20.82 13.10 1.71
N GLU A 41 21.74 14.04 2.01
CA GLU A 41 21.37 15.31 2.64
C GLU A 41 20.45 16.16 1.73
N SER A 42 20.78 16.30 0.46
CA SER A 42 19.97 17.08 -0.49
C SER A 42 18.56 16.52 -0.66
N VAL A 43 18.41 15.19 -0.65
CA VAL A 43 17.10 14.51 -0.63
C VAL A 43 16.32 14.91 0.61
N GLY A 44 16.94 14.79 1.79
CA GLY A 44 16.32 15.13 3.06
C GLY A 44 15.87 16.60 3.11
N GLU A 45 16.72 17.52 2.65
CA GLU A 45 16.37 18.94 2.57
C GLU A 45 15.23 19.21 1.60
N PHE A 46 15.27 18.61 0.40
CA PHE A 46 14.24 18.78 -0.60
C PHE A 46 12.85 18.40 -0.06
N PHE A 47 12.73 17.24 0.59
CA PHE A 47 11.46 16.78 1.11
C PHE A 47 11.03 17.51 2.38
N ARG A 48 11.94 17.87 3.29
CA ARG A 48 11.60 18.72 4.44
C ARG A 48 11.02 20.05 4.00
N ASN A 49 11.61 20.69 3.00
CA ASN A 49 11.16 21.98 2.49
C ASN A 49 9.80 21.91 1.79
N HIS A 50 9.52 20.81 1.07
CA HIS A 50 8.25 20.63 0.35
C HIS A 50 7.10 20.21 1.25
N PHE A 51 7.35 19.35 2.23
CA PHE A 51 6.32 18.79 3.09
C PHE A 51 6.28 19.41 4.49
N GLN A 52 7.16 20.37 4.78
CA GLN A 52 7.31 21.00 6.11
C GLN A 52 7.46 19.95 7.23
N LEU A 53 8.12 18.83 6.91
CA LEU A 53 8.32 17.72 7.84
C LEU A 53 9.34 18.12 8.90
N GLU A 54 9.00 17.95 10.17
CA GLU A 54 9.98 17.99 11.24
C GLU A 54 10.88 16.75 11.17
N GLN A 55 12.15 16.94 11.45
CA GLN A 55 13.11 15.85 11.49
C GLN A 55 12.86 15.05 12.77
N ASN A 56 12.08 13.97 12.65
CA ASN A 56 12.14 12.94 13.67
C ASN A 56 13.48 12.20 13.49
N ASP A 57 14.33 12.31 14.50
CA ASP A 57 15.64 11.65 14.57
C ASP A 57 15.52 10.12 14.66
N ILE A 58 15.01 9.51 13.60
CA ILE A 58 15.18 8.07 13.42
C ILE A 58 16.51 7.92 12.69
N PRO A 59 17.55 7.38 13.35
CA PRO A 59 18.82 7.12 12.70
C PRO A 59 18.62 6.00 11.69
N LEU A 60 18.33 6.36 10.45
CA LEU A 60 18.42 5.45 9.33
C LEU A 60 19.89 5.25 8.99
N SER A 61 20.19 4.12 8.37
CA SER A 61 21.52 3.88 7.84
C SER A 61 21.94 5.08 6.98
N GLU A 62 23.23 5.39 6.88
CA GLU A 62 23.77 6.54 6.12
C GLU A 62 23.30 6.64 4.66
N LYS A 63 22.49 5.69 4.20
CA LYS A 63 22.00 5.55 2.81
C LYS A 63 20.49 5.58 2.66
N GLU A 64 19.76 5.81 3.74
CA GLU A 64 18.31 5.79 3.74
C GLU A 64 17.79 7.00 4.50
N ILE A 65 16.66 7.54 4.04
CA ILE A 65 15.98 8.65 4.68
C ILE A 65 14.55 8.22 4.96
N PHE A 66 14.08 8.53 6.14
CA PHE A 66 12.67 8.41 6.50
C PHE A 66 12.24 9.70 7.19
N LEU A 67 11.25 10.38 6.62
CA LEU A 67 10.65 11.58 7.17
C LEU A 67 9.18 11.30 7.44
N LYS A 68 8.65 11.75 8.56
CA LYS A 68 7.28 11.50 8.97
C LYS A 68 6.65 12.76 9.55
N ASP A 69 5.38 12.98 9.21
CA ASP A 69 4.49 13.94 9.83
C ASP A 69 3.27 13.19 10.39
N ASP A 70 3.22 13.05 11.71
CA ASP A 70 2.16 12.31 12.38
C ASP A 70 0.81 13.06 12.35
N GLU A 71 0.82 14.39 12.31
CA GLU A 71 -0.41 15.20 12.24
C GLU A 71 -1.05 15.07 10.86
N GLN A 72 -0.25 15.12 9.82
CA GLN A 72 -0.72 14.94 8.44
C GLN A 72 -0.86 13.48 8.04
N GLN A 73 -0.37 12.54 8.86
CA GLN A 73 -0.27 11.12 8.54
C GLN A 73 0.45 10.88 7.20
N LEU A 74 1.53 11.62 7.00
CA LEU A 74 2.34 11.61 5.81
C LEU A 74 3.73 11.09 6.15
N ALA A 75 4.26 10.19 5.33
CA ALA A 75 5.64 9.75 5.44
C ALA A 75 6.29 9.69 4.06
N PHE A 76 7.56 10.01 4.04
CA PHE A 76 8.41 9.90 2.88
C PHE A 76 9.60 9.01 3.20
N SER A 77 9.97 8.11 2.29
CA SER A 77 11.19 7.32 2.40
C SER A 77 11.99 7.34 1.10
N PHE A 78 13.30 7.35 1.24
CA PHE A 78 14.27 7.19 0.18
C PHE A 78 15.22 6.05 0.54
N THR A 79 15.46 5.17 -0.41
CA THR A 79 16.43 4.08 -0.31
C THR A 79 17.22 3.99 -1.62
N PRO A 80 18.33 3.22 -1.66
CA PRO A 80 19.11 3.04 -2.90
C PRO A 80 18.34 2.44 -4.08
N VAL A 81 17.15 1.91 -3.87
CA VAL A 81 16.36 1.19 -4.89
C VAL A 81 14.95 1.76 -5.08
N ALA A 82 14.52 2.67 -4.22
CA ALA A 82 13.17 3.23 -4.30
C ALA A 82 13.01 4.54 -3.55
N SER A 83 12.03 5.33 -3.99
CA SER A 83 11.49 6.47 -3.26
C SER A 83 9.98 6.25 -3.07
N MET A 84 9.46 6.56 -1.89
CA MET A 84 8.06 6.27 -1.54
C MET A 84 7.43 7.41 -0.76
N LEU A 85 6.18 7.72 -1.11
CA LEU A 85 5.26 8.55 -0.37
C LEU A 85 4.19 7.64 0.25
N SER A 86 4.03 7.70 1.57
CA SER A 86 3.00 6.98 2.32
C SER A 86 2.02 7.95 2.93
N VAL A 87 0.74 7.70 2.75
CA VAL A 87 -0.34 8.53 3.29
C VAL A 87 -1.30 7.66 4.10
N GLY A 88 -1.51 8.00 5.37
CA GLY A 88 -2.55 7.40 6.19
C GLY A 88 -3.95 7.75 5.65
N TYR A 89 -4.89 6.83 5.80
CA TYR A 89 -6.26 7.08 5.36
C TYR A 89 -6.93 8.15 6.25
N LYS A 90 -7.43 9.21 5.63
CA LYS A 90 -8.15 10.29 6.31
C LYS A 90 -9.65 10.28 5.97
N ASN A 91 -9.95 10.11 4.70
CA ASN A 91 -11.31 10.14 4.18
C ASN A 91 -11.36 9.52 2.77
N TYR A 92 -12.56 9.46 2.21
CA TYR A 92 -12.84 8.94 0.86
C TYR A 92 -11.96 9.56 -0.25
N ASN A 93 -11.61 10.83 -0.14
CA ASN A 93 -10.81 11.54 -1.12
C ASN A 93 -9.29 11.44 -0.88
N THR A 94 -8.82 10.66 0.12
CA THR A 94 -7.40 10.60 0.50
C THR A 94 -6.45 10.43 -0.69
N PHE A 95 -6.83 9.63 -1.70
CA PHE A 95 -6.02 9.46 -2.90
C PHE A 95 -5.86 10.77 -3.67
N TYR A 96 -6.92 11.53 -3.88
CA TYR A 96 -6.89 12.79 -4.63
C TYR A 96 -6.33 13.93 -3.81
N ASP A 97 -6.81 14.09 -2.57
CA ASP A 97 -6.49 15.23 -1.73
C ASP A 97 -5.11 15.14 -1.09
N SER A 98 -4.60 13.93 -0.86
CA SER A 98 -3.33 13.73 -0.15
C SER A 98 -2.29 13.04 -1.02
N VAL A 99 -2.61 11.98 -1.76
CA VAL A 99 -1.63 11.27 -2.57
C VAL A 99 -1.26 12.07 -3.80
N LEU A 100 -2.24 12.40 -4.67
CA LEU A 100 -1.93 13.14 -5.91
C LEU A 100 -1.44 14.56 -5.65
N SER A 101 -1.96 15.25 -4.63
CA SER A 101 -1.51 16.61 -4.30
C SER A 101 -0.04 16.65 -3.83
N ASN A 102 0.44 15.59 -3.18
CA ASN A 102 1.84 15.47 -2.72
C ASN A 102 2.75 14.68 -3.68
N LEU A 103 2.21 14.22 -4.81
CA LEU A 103 2.98 13.43 -5.78
C LEU A 103 4.03 14.26 -6.52
N TYR A 104 3.74 15.53 -6.81
CA TYR A 104 4.59 16.37 -7.64
C TYR A 104 6.05 16.45 -7.16
N PRO A 105 6.35 16.73 -5.88
CA PRO A 105 7.72 16.77 -5.40
C PRO A 105 8.44 15.44 -5.57
N LEU A 106 7.77 14.32 -5.25
CA LEU A 106 8.35 12.99 -5.39
C LEU A 106 8.66 12.66 -6.86
N LYS A 107 7.70 12.93 -7.75
CA LYS A 107 7.84 12.76 -9.21
C LYS A 107 9.00 13.60 -9.76
N GLU A 108 9.04 14.88 -9.42
CA GLU A 108 10.09 15.78 -9.87
C GLU A 108 11.47 15.29 -9.40
N TYR A 109 11.56 14.87 -8.14
CA TYR A 109 12.79 14.35 -7.59
C TYR A 109 13.29 13.10 -8.35
N VAL A 110 12.45 12.08 -8.50
CA VAL A 110 12.81 10.81 -9.13
C VAL A 110 13.17 11.00 -10.62
N PHE A 111 12.32 11.67 -11.37
CA PHE A 111 12.50 11.75 -12.83
C PHE A 111 13.51 12.83 -13.27
N LYS A 112 13.58 13.97 -12.59
CA LYS A 112 14.45 15.07 -12.98
C LYS A 112 15.76 15.12 -12.21
N VAL A 113 15.72 14.96 -10.86
CA VAL A 113 16.92 15.09 -10.05
C VAL A 113 17.74 13.81 -10.06
N LEU A 114 17.11 12.65 -9.82
CA LEU A 114 17.78 11.35 -9.93
C LEU A 114 17.94 10.86 -11.37
N GLY A 115 17.25 11.46 -12.35
CA GLY A 115 17.30 11.07 -13.75
C GLY A 115 16.80 9.65 -14.03
N LYS A 116 15.95 9.08 -13.17
CA LYS A 116 15.44 7.70 -13.26
C LYS A 116 14.16 7.65 -14.11
N SER A 117 14.31 7.88 -15.42
CA SER A 117 13.19 7.87 -16.38
C SER A 117 12.55 6.49 -16.59
N ASP A 118 13.22 5.43 -16.18
CA ASP A 118 12.81 4.02 -16.23
C ASP A 118 12.30 3.49 -14.88
N ALA A 119 11.99 4.39 -13.93
CA ALA A 119 11.47 3.99 -12.64
C ALA A 119 10.10 3.33 -12.80
N LYS A 120 9.96 2.12 -12.22
CA LYS A 120 8.67 1.41 -12.13
C LYS A 120 7.82 2.06 -11.05
N THR A 121 6.60 2.43 -11.41
CA THR A 121 5.65 3.02 -10.47
C THR A 121 4.77 1.96 -9.84
N CYS A 122 4.57 2.05 -8.53
CA CYS A 122 3.68 1.17 -7.77
C CYS A 122 2.70 2.01 -6.95
N LEU A 123 1.42 1.64 -7.01
CA LEU A 123 0.38 2.12 -6.09
C LEU A 123 -0.02 0.97 -5.19
N ARG A 124 0.02 1.17 -3.88
CA ARG A 124 -0.30 0.18 -2.87
C ARG A 124 -1.40 0.67 -1.95
N LYS A 125 -2.32 -0.22 -1.59
CA LYS A 125 -3.34 0.02 -0.56
C LYS A 125 -3.30 -1.09 0.47
N VAL A 126 -3.23 -0.71 1.75
CA VAL A 126 -3.21 -1.63 2.88
C VAL A 126 -4.54 -1.55 3.61
N ASN A 127 -5.28 -2.65 3.63
CA ASN A 127 -6.50 -2.82 4.42
C ASN A 127 -6.22 -3.78 5.58
N ILE A 128 -6.74 -3.46 6.76
CA ILE A 128 -6.55 -4.28 7.97
C ILE A 128 -7.92 -4.62 8.56
N PHE A 129 -8.16 -5.92 8.68
CA PHE A 129 -9.32 -6.47 9.38
C PHE A 129 -8.83 -7.05 10.70
N SER A 130 -9.37 -6.58 11.81
CA SER A 130 -8.98 -7.03 13.14
C SER A 130 -10.18 -7.63 13.87
N THR A 131 -9.90 -8.60 14.72
CA THR A 131 -10.92 -9.26 15.54
C THR A 131 -10.40 -9.56 16.94
N ASP A 132 -11.29 -9.42 17.93
CA ASP A 132 -11.07 -9.76 19.35
C ASP A 132 -11.35 -11.24 19.60
N TYR A 133 -10.88 -12.13 18.76
CA TYR A 133 -11.12 -13.55 19.00
C TYR A 133 -10.25 -14.07 20.15
N HIS A 134 -10.78 -14.01 21.35
CA HIS A 134 -10.39 -14.88 22.45
C HIS A 134 -11.03 -16.25 22.23
N SER A 135 -10.58 -17.03 21.25
CA SER A 135 -11.16 -18.33 21.03
C SER A 135 -10.17 -19.42 21.43
N GLU A 136 -10.70 -20.43 22.15
CA GLU A 136 -10.03 -21.71 22.41
C GLU A 136 -9.83 -22.53 21.12
N LEU A 137 -10.14 -21.96 19.95
CA LEU A 137 -9.97 -22.60 18.65
C LEU A 137 -8.48 -22.66 18.29
N ALA A 138 -8.08 -23.77 17.70
CA ALA A 138 -6.75 -23.88 17.08
C ALA A 138 -6.57 -22.76 16.04
N GLN A 139 -5.39 -22.16 16.01
CA GLN A 139 -5.04 -21.00 15.14
C GLN A 139 -5.48 -21.20 13.69
N GLU A 140 -5.16 -22.36 13.08
CA GLU A 140 -5.53 -22.67 11.68
C GLU A 140 -7.06 -22.61 11.44
N LYS A 141 -7.86 -23.04 12.43
CA LYS A 141 -9.32 -23.00 12.31
C LYS A 141 -9.83 -21.57 12.40
N LEU A 142 -9.23 -20.76 13.27
CA LEU A 142 -9.53 -19.33 13.40
C LEU A 142 -9.24 -18.58 12.11
N GLU A 143 -8.03 -18.75 11.57
CA GLU A 143 -7.62 -18.14 10.31
C GLU A 143 -8.56 -18.50 9.15
N ARG A 144 -8.91 -19.79 9.05
CA ARG A 144 -9.83 -20.27 8.00
C ARG A 144 -11.23 -19.64 8.12
N LEU A 145 -11.77 -19.56 9.33
CA LEU A 145 -13.07 -18.93 9.56
C LEU A 145 -13.02 -17.44 9.25
N PHE A 146 -11.91 -16.78 9.61
CA PHE A 146 -11.72 -15.37 9.33
C PHE A 146 -11.63 -15.08 7.83
N LEU A 147 -10.85 -15.86 7.09
CA LEU A 147 -10.77 -15.76 5.64
C LEU A 147 -12.14 -15.92 4.97
N GLN A 148 -12.93 -16.92 5.39
CA GLN A 148 -14.27 -17.18 4.84
C GLN A 148 -15.26 -16.04 5.11
N ASN A 149 -15.12 -15.31 6.21
CA ASN A 149 -15.99 -14.18 6.53
C ASN A 149 -15.58 -12.89 5.82
N VAL A 150 -14.27 -12.69 5.62
CA VAL A 150 -13.73 -11.47 5.01
C VAL A 150 -13.78 -11.53 3.48
N PHE A 151 -13.45 -12.69 2.90
CA PHE A 151 -13.26 -12.80 1.45
C PHE A 151 -14.41 -13.46 0.71
N SER A 152 -14.58 -13.04 -0.52
CA SER A 152 -15.52 -13.64 -1.46
C SER A 152 -15.08 -15.05 -1.86
N SER A 153 -16.04 -15.87 -2.30
CA SER A 153 -15.71 -17.20 -2.85
C SER A 153 -14.87 -17.11 -4.12
N ALA A 154 -15.04 -16.07 -4.93
CA ALA A 154 -14.23 -15.85 -6.12
C ALA A 154 -12.75 -15.63 -5.76
N PHE A 155 -12.48 -14.81 -4.73
CA PHE A 155 -11.12 -14.60 -4.23
C PHE A 155 -10.51 -15.87 -3.65
N LEU A 156 -11.24 -16.59 -2.80
CA LEU A 156 -10.74 -17.80 -2.15
C LEU A 156 -10.42 -18.94 -3.13
N ASN A 157 -11.11 -19.00 -4.28
CA ASN A 157 -10.89 -20.01 -5.32
C ASN A 157 -9.90 -19.57 -6.41
N ALA A 158 -9.41 -18.32 -6.37
CA ALA A 158 -8.40 -17.86 -7.32
C ALA A 158 -7.05 -18.53 -7.06
N GLU A 159 -6.27 -18.71 -8.12
CA GLU A 159 -4.91 -19.27 -8.03
C GLU A 159 -4.04 -18.45 -7.10
N GLU A 160 -3.37 -19.11 -6.16
CA GLU A 160 -2.48 -18.48 -5.19
C GLU A 160 -1.09 -19.11 -5.20
N SER A 161 -0.08 -18.31 -4.89
CA SER A 161 1.24 -18.75 -4.48
C SER A 161 1.46 -18.40 -3.02
N LYS A 162 2.31 -19.16 -2.33
CA LYS A 162 2.61 -18.97 -0.91
C LYS A 162 4.10 -18.74 -0.70
N SER A 163 4.41 -17.86 0.23
CA SER A 163 5.78 -17.53 0.62
C SER A 163 5.82 -17.29 2.11
N ARG A 164 6.97 -17.59 2.74
CA ARG A 164 7.19 -17.25 4.15
C ARG A 164 7.99 -15.96 4.25
N VAL A 165 7.56 -15.09 5.11
CA VAL A 165 8.24 -13.81 5.37
C VAL A 165 8.28 -13.57 6.88
N ILE A 166 9.31 -12.85 7.33
CA ILE A 166 9.38 -12.36 8.70
C ILE A 166 8.76 -10.97 8.72
N ARG A 167 7.73 -10.79 9.55
CA ARG A 167 7.11 -9.50 9.80
C ARG A 167 6.98 -9.27 11.30
N ASP A 168 7.44 -8.11 11.75
CA ASP A 168 7.47 -7.75 13.18
C ASP A 168 8.14 -8.82 14.07
N GLY A 169 9.12 -9.56 13.50
CA GLY A 169 9.84 -10.62 14.20
C GLY A 169 9.15 -12.00 14.15
N GLU A 170 7.97 -12.11 13.59
CA GLU A 170 7.21 -13.37 13.45
C GLU A 170 7.33 -13.97 12.05
N ASP A 171 7.46 -15.30 11.98
CA ASP A 171 7.39 -16.05 10.71
C ASP A 171 5.92 -16.20 10.33
N THR A 172 5.53 -15.58 9.22
CA THR A 172 4.15 -15.59 8.73
C THR A 172 4.05 -16.09 7.30
N GLU A 173 2.97 -16.81 7.00
CA GLU A 173 2.66 -17.23 5.64
C GLU A 173 2.03 -16.08 4.87
N LEU A 174 2.62 -15.73 3.74
CA LEU A 174 2.14 -14.75 2.78
C LEU A 174 1.49 -15.47 1.60
N SER A 175 0.20 -15.28 1.39
CA SER A 175 -0.53 -15.73 0.19
C SER A 175 -0.58 -14.61 -0.83
N ILE A 176 -0.23 -14.91 -2.08
CA ILE A 176 -0.15 -13.94 -3.18
C ILE A 176 -1.03 -14.40 -4.33
N ARG A 177 -1.85 -13.51 -4.86
CA ARG A 177 -2.59 -13.68 -6.13
C ARG A 177 -2.13 -12.61 -7.10
N SER A 178 -1.70 -13.03 -8.29
CA SER A 178 -1.11 -12.12 -9.29
C SER A 178 -1.93 -12.12 -10.57
N PHE A 179 -2.19 -10.93 -11.10
CA PHE A 179 -2.97 -10.71 -12.31
C PHE A 179 -2.24 -9.75 -13.24
N LYS A 180 -2.27 -10.04 -14.54
CA LYS A 180 -1.84 -9.10 -15.58
C LYS A 180 -3.09 -8.53 -16.24
N ILE A 181 -3.27 -7.21 -16.17
CA ILE A 181 -4.43 -6.49 -16.69
C ILE A 181 -3.95 -5.31 -17.50
N ASP A 182 -4.02 -5.43 -18.83
CA ASP A 182 -3.46 -4.46 -19.76
C ASP A 182 -1.98 -4.13 -19.44
N ASP A 183 -1.68 -2.88 -19.12
CA ASP A 183 -0.31 -2.42 -18.76
C ASP A 183 0.00 -2.58 -17.26
N PHE A 184 -0.96 -3.07 -16.47
CA PHE A 184 -0.82 -3.20 -15.03
C PHE A 184 -0.49 -4.63 -14.60
N ASN A 185 0.39 -4.75 -13.60
CA ASN A 185 0.55 -5.98 -12.82
C ASN A 185 -0.07 -5.73 -11.45
N LEU A 186 -1.13 -6.48 -11.12
CA LEU A 186 -1.79 -6.43 -9.82
C LEU A 186 -1.36 -7.63 -8.99
N GLU A 187 -0.93 -7.37 -7.76
CA GLU A 187 -0.72 -8.37 -6.73
C GLU A 187 -1.64 -8.09 -5.54
N ILE A 188 -2.35 -9.12 -5.10
CA ILE A 188 -3.15 -9.09 -3.88
C ILE A 188 -2.51 -10.05 -2.90
N ARG A 189 -1.99 -9.52 -1.81
CA ARG A 189 -1.26 -10.23 -0.77
C ARG A 189 -2.10 -10.29 0.49
N THR A 190 -2.16 -11.46 1.11
CA THR A 190 -2.84 -11.64 2.40
C THR A 190 -1.92 -12.35 3.37
N TYR A 191 -1.90 -11.89 4.62
CA TYR A 191 -1.18 -12.49 5.71
C TYR A 191 -1.84 -12.17 7.05
N PHE A 192 -1.57 -13.00 8.04
CA PHE A 192 -2.04 -12.79 9.41
C PHE A 192 -0.92 -12.23 10.27
N LEU A 193 -1.31 -11.39 11.22
CA LEU A 193 -0.48 -10.98 12.33
C LEU A 193 -1.21 -11.33 13.63
N HIS A 194 -0.60 -12.18 14.44
CA HIS A 194 -1.08 -12.57 15.75
C HIS A 194 -0.33 -11.77 16.81
N ARG A 195 -1.06 -11.09 17.68
CA ARG A 195 -0.47 -10.36 18.80
C ARG A 195 -0.59 -11.15 20.09
N GLU A 196 0.38 -11.02 20.97
CA GLU A 196 0.37 -11.65 22.30
C GLU A 196 -0.88 -11.30 23.11
N SER A 197 -1.52 -10.15 22.83
CA SER A 197 -2.78 -9.71 23.44
C SER A 197 -4.01 -10.54 23.02
N GLY A 198 -3.85 -11.53 22.14
CA GLY A 198 -4.94 -12.35 21.59
C GLY A 198 -5.66 -11.76 20.38
N PHE A 199 -5.25 -10.57 19.92
CA PHE A 199 -5.78 -9.97 18.69
C PHE A 199 -5.14 -10.62 17.46
N THR A 200 -5.98 -10.95 16.49
CA THR A 200 -5.54 -11.37 15.16
C THR A 200 -5.94 -10.33 14.14
N SER A 201 -4.99 -9.89 13.35
CA SER A 201 -5.22 -8.98 12.23
C SER A 201 -4.93 -9.70 10.92
N LEU A 202 -5.87 -9.58 9.97
CA LEU A 202 -5.70 -10.02 8.59
C LEU A 202 -5.38 -8.79 7.74
N PHE A 203 -4.27 -8.84 7.05
CA PHE A 203 -3.85 -7.81 6.10
C PHE A 203 -4.27 -8.21 4.69
N LEU A 204 -4.88 -7.27 3.99
CA LEU A 204 -5.12 -7.30 2.56
C LEU A 204 -4.32 -6.15 1.95
N ASP A 205 -3.19 -6.52 1.36
CA ASP A 205 -2.22 -5.60 0.78
C ASP A 205 -2.29 -5.73 -0.75
N SER A 206 -2.83 -4.73 -1.41
CA SER A 206 -3.04 -4.73 -2.85
C SER A 206 -2.10 -3.75 -3.53
N ILE A 207 -1.34 -4.23 -4.52
CA ILE A 207 -0.28 -3.48 -5.19
C ILE A 207 -0.52 -3.55 -6.70
N VAL A 208 -0.63 -2.40 -7.34
CA VAL A 208 -0.60 -2.28 -8.81
C VAL A 208 0.72 -1.66 -9.21
N SER A 209 1.45 -2.30 -10.11
CA SER A 209 2.69 -1.79 -10.67
C SER A 209 2.62 -1.64 -12.18
N PHE A 210 3.26 -0.59 -12.70
CA PHE A 210 3.26 -0.23 -14.12
C PHE A 210 4.48 0.62 -14.47
N ASP A 211 4.79 0.69 -15.77
CA ASP A 211 5.79 1.58 -16.28
C ASP A 211 5.13 2.90 -16.74
N ALA A 212 5.65 4.02 -16.31
CA ALA A 212 5.17 5.34 -16.71
C ALA A 212 6.31 6.36 -16.68
N ASP A 213 6.24 7.33 -17.60
CA ASP A 213 7.10 8.48 -17.57
C ASP A 213 6.53 9.62 -16.73
N SER A 214 7.30 10.70 -16.56
CA SER A 214 6.88 11.86 -15.79
C SER A 214 5.60 12.54 -16.29
N SER A 215 5.22 12.37 -17.57
CA SER A 215 4.04 12.99 -18.14
C SER A 215 2.77 12.18 -17.96
N SER A 216 2.88 10.85 -17.92
CA SER A 216 1.76 9.91 -17.88
C SER A 216 1.46 9.34 -16.48
N VAL A 217 2.38 9.48 -15.51
CA VAL A 217 2.30 8.82 -14.21
C VAL A 217 1.03 9.14 -13.42
N GLU A 218 0.52 10.39 -13.46
CA GLU A 218 -0.69 10.77 -12.73
C GLU A 218 -1.95 10.12 -13.30
N GLU A 219 -2.06 10.07 -14.64
CA GLU A 219 -3.15 9.37 -15.31
C GLU A 219 -3.12 7.86 -15.01
N MET A 220 -1.92 7.27 -15.09
CA MET A 220 -1.74 5.85 -14.81
C MET A 220 -2.02 5.52 -13.33
N LEU A 221 -1.62 6.37 -12.37
CA LEU A 221 -1.98 6.23 -10.96
C LEU A 221 -3.49 6.31 -10.73
N THR A 222 -4.20 7.18 -11.47
CA THR A 222 -5.65 7.28 -11.39
C THR A 222 -6.33 5.99 -11.88
N LYS A 223 -5.87 5.42 -12.98
CA LYS A 223 -6.33 4.12 -13.49
C LYS A 223 -6.00 2.98 -12.51
N ALA A 224 -4.77 2.96 -11.97
CA ALA A 224 -4.34 2.00 -10.96
C ALA A 224 -5.21 2.08 -9.69
N ASN A 225 -5.58 3.29 -9.25
CA ASN A 225 -6.47 3.49 -8.11
C ASN A 225 -7.88 2.96 -8.37
N SER A 226 -8.39 3.05 -9.59
CA SER A 226 -9.67 2.45 -9.99
C SER A 226 -9.57 0.92 -10.00
N LEU A 227 -8.50 0.37 -10.56
CA LEU A 227 -8.27 -1.07 -10.57
C LEU A 227 -8.16 -1.64 -9.14
N LEU A 228 -7.47 -0.95 -8.22
CA LEU A 228 -7.41 -1.34 -6.81
C LEU A 228 -8.77 -1.27 -6.11
N TYR A 229 -9.64 -0.34 -6.50
CA TYR A 229 -11.00 -0.27 -5.99
C TYR A 229 -11.84 -1.46 -6.47
N ASP A 230 -11.83 -1.75 -7.76
CA ASP A 230 -12.58 -2.86 -8.35
C ASP A 230 -12.09 -4.22 -7.82
N SER A 231 -10.78 -4.40 -7.71
CA SER A 231 -10.17 -5.61 -7.14
C SER A 231 -10.48 -5.81 -5.66
N TYR A 232 -10.58 -4.73 -4.87
CA TYR A 232 -11.01 -4.80 -3.48
C TYR A 232 -12.45 -5.35 -3.38
N HIS A 233 -13.39 -4.82 -4.19
CA HIS A 233 -14.78 -5.28 -4.20
C HIS A 233 -14.94 -6.72 -4.69
N TRP A 234 -14.08 -7.15 -5.59
CA TRP A 234 -14.03 -8.55 -6.01
C TRP A 234 -13.49 -9.45 -4.89
N ALA A 235 -12.52 -8.98 -4.12
CA ALA A 235 -11.86 -9.78 -3.09
C ALA A 235 -12.70 -9.94 -1.82
N VAL A 236 -13.38 -8.87 -1.37
CA VAL A 236 -14.10 -8.91 -0.09
C VAL A 236 -15.51 -9.51 -0.24
N SER A 237 -16.02 -10.04 0.87
CA SER A 237 -17.38 -10.59 0.94
C SER A 237 -18.44 -9.48 0.98
N GLU A 238 -19.68 -9.80 0.61
CA GLU A 238 -20.83 -8.90 0.76
C GLU A 238 -21.02 -8.48 2.22
N GLY A 239 -20.75 -9.37 3.17
CA GLY A 239 -20.81 -9.06 4.60
C GLY A 239 -19.85 -7.93 5.02
N ILE A 240 -18.67 -7.84 4.42
CA ILE A 240 -17.73 -6.72 4.64
C ILE A 240 -18.29 -5.44 4.04
N ILE A 241 -18.86 -5.49 2.84
CA ILE A 241 -19.48 -4.33 2.19
C ILE A 241 -20.66 -3.80 3.03
N ASP A 242 -21.48 -4.70 3.58
CA ASP A 242 -22.57 -4.34 4.49
C ASP A 242 -22.08 -3.65 5.76
N ILE A 243 -20.99 -4.13 6.35
CA ILE A 243 -20.36 -3.49 7.52
C ILE A 243 -19.87 -2.08 7.17
N MET A 244 -19.27 -1.89 6.00
CA MET A 244 -18.80 -0.57 5.55
C MET A 244 -19.94 0.44 5.34
N ASN A 245 -21.15 -0.03 5.04
CA ASN A 245 -22.33 0.80 4.85
C ASN A 245 -23.09 1.16 6.14
N LYS A 246 -22.85 0.43 7.24
CA LYS A 246 -23.54 0.66 8.52
C LYS A 246 -23.00 1.91 9.22
N ASP A 247 -23.89 2.62 9.93
CA ASP A 247 -23.48 3.67 10.86
C ASP A 247 -22.62 3.08 11.98
N ALA A 248 -21.70 3.87 12.52
CA ALA A 248 -21.02 3.49 13.74
C ALA A 248 -22.10 3.40 14.85
N GLU A 249 -22.23 2.22 15.46
CA GLU A 249 -22.98 2.13 16.70
C GLU A 249 -22.26 3.01 17.74
N VAL A 250 -22.99 3.99 18.27
CA VAL A 250 -22.52 4.98 19.25
C VAL A 250 -22.34 4.30 20.60
#